data_214e2158f4d17190c9a64385dbfd4eb9
#
_entry.id   214e2158f4d17190c9a64385dbfd4eb9
#
_cell.length_a   1.000
_cell.length_b   1.000
_cell.length_c   1.000
_cell.angle_alpha   90.00
_cell.angle_beta   90.00
_cell.angle_gamma   90.00
#
_symmetry.space_group_name_H-M   'P 1'
#
loop_
_entity.id
_entity.type
_entity.pdbx_description
1 polymer ?
#
loop_
_entity_poly.entity_id
_entity_poly.type
_entity_poly.pdbx_seq_one_letter_code
_entity_poly.pdbx_strand_id
1 'polypeptide(L)'
;MVDNKDNKKSINFPDSAPILESGYPDLPQVARSIIIPDLANMSLELVKSEFIDIQNVDIISSKGNLYRNISISSVPYTYSEVYEKDLYYPEKIAFLRDPYILGSLRGQAIVIRPIQYNPISNTLRVHTKIELKIKEDGVSLINPLVQYPSKNIIIRSHHLIYKDHFLNYSNTAVRYDPLAELGKMLIISHGSFIDAMTPFVEWKNIKGIPTEIIDVNDIGSSSDEIKEYVESYYY
;
A
#
# COMPACT_ATOMS: atom_id res chain seq x y z
N MET A 1 -19.54 17.33 4.76
CA MET A 1 -18.93 18.04 5.90
C MET A 1 -19.69 17.63 7.16
N VAL A 2 -18.97 17.38 8.22
CA VAL A 2 -19.56 17.03 9.52
C VAL A 2 -19.24 18.18 10.47
N ASP A 3 -20.27 18.71 11.17
CA ASP A 3 -20.07 19.76 12.16
C ASP A 3 -19.54 19.14 13.46
N ASN A 4 -18.43 19.64 13.93
CA ASN A 4 -17.81 19.27 15.21
C ASN A 4 -18.07 20.36 16.28
N LYS A 5 -17.65 20.10 17.53
CA LYS A 5 -17.67 21.12 18.60
C LYS A 5 -17.05 22.42 18.10
N ASP A 6 -17.66 23.55 18.46
CA ASP A 6 -17.22 24.90 18.13
C ASP A 6 -17.46 25.37 16.68
N ASN A 7 -18.47 24.84 15.96
CA ASN A 7 -18.79 25.20 14.57
C ASN A 7 -17.68 24.90 13.54
N LYS A 8 -16.62 24.22 13.94
CA LYS A 8 -15.55 23.81 13.03
C LYS A 8 -15.95 22.54 12.28
N LYS A 9 -15.48 22.39 11.05
CA LYS A 9 -15.86 21.31 10.15
C LYS A 9 -14.73 20.32 9.93
N SER A 10 -15.06 19.06 9.81
CA SER A 10 -14.20 18.03 9.22
C SER A 10 -14.75 17.64 7.86
N ILE A 11 -13.85 17.17 6.98
CA ILE A 11 -14.22 16.80 5.62
C ILE A 11 -13.90 15.34 5.42
N ASN A 12 -14.88 14.62 4.91
CA ASN A 12 -14.72 13.23 4.51
C ASN A 12 -15.49 12.98 3.21
N PHE A 13 -15.00 12.08 2.37
CA PHE A 13 -15.69 11.59 1.18
C PHE A 13 -15.35 10.09 0.98
N PRO A 14 -16.16 9.35 0.18
CA PRO A 14 -15.94 7.92 -0.06
C PRO A 14 -14.52 7.61 -0.51
N ASP A 15 -13.96 6.52 -0.02
CA ASP A 15 -12.62 6.01 -0.32
C ASP A 15 -11.45 6.94 0.07
N SER A 16 -11.70 7.94 0.89
CA SER A 16 -10.67 8.80 1.45
C SER A 16 -10.21 8.35 2.84
N ALA A 17 -9.00 8.72 3.20
CA ALA A 17 -8.45 8.58 4.53
C ALA A 17 -8.01 9.96 5.05
N PRO A 18 -8.10 10.24 6.35
CA PRO A 18 -7.63 11.52 6.88
C PRO A 18 -6.11 11.65 6.77
N ILE A 19 -5.64 12.89 6.66
CA ILE A 19 -4.22 13.23 6.86
C ILE A 19 -4.00 13.27 8.37
N LEU A 20 -3.37 12.23 8.92
CA LEU A 20 -3.19 12.05 10.37
C LEU A 20 -1.97 12.83 10.88
N GLU A 21 -1.94 14.12 10.68
CA GLU A 21 -0.88 15.03 11.13
C GLU A 21 -1.42 15.90 12.25
N SER A 22 -0.91 15.68 13.48
CA SER A 22 -1.43 16.34 14.68
C SER A 22 -1.25 17.85 14.63
N GLY A 23 -2.33 18.58 14.90
CA GLY A 23 -2.34 20.04 14.89
C GLY A 23 -2.55 20.68 13.52
N TYR A 24 -2.49 19.92 12.44
CA TYR A 24 -2.76 20.42 11.08
C TYR A 24 -4.24 20.28 10.70
N PRO A 25 -4.73 21.02 9.71
CA PRO A 25 -6.13 20.91 9.29
C PRO A 25 -6.53 19.46 8.96
N ASP A 26 -7.66 19.03 9.51
CA ASP A 26 -8.17 17.66 9.30
C ASP A 26 -8.79 17.53 7.92
N LEU A 27 -7.95 17.18 6.95
CA LEU A 27 -8.27 17.06 5.54
C LEU A 27 -8.12 15.62 5.05
N PRO A 28 -8.91 15.22 4.06
CA PRO A 28 -8.83 13.89 3.48
C PRO A 28 -7.76 13.78 2.39
N GLN A 29 -7.25 12.58 2.21
CA GLN A 29 -6.40 12.17 1.10
C GLN A 29 -6.86 10.84 0.52
N VAL A 30 -6.51 10.58 -0.73
CA VAL A 30 -6.75 9.32 -1.43
C VAL A 30 -5.41 8.70 -1.81
N ALA A 31 -5.27 7.41 -1.59
CA ALA A 31 -4.13 6.65 -2.09
C ALA A 31 -4.60 5.64 -3.13
N ARG A 32 -3.89 5.55 -4.25
CA ARG A 32 -4.10 4.54 -5.29
C ARG A 32 -2.75 3.99 -5.71
N SER A 33 -2.71 2.72 -6.03
CA SER A 33 -1.49 2.03 -6.40
C SER A 33 -1.41 1.78 -7.90
N ILE A 34 -0.20 1.84 -8.41
CA ILE A 34 0.13 1.47 -9.80
C ILE A 34 1.27 0.46 -9.79
N ILE A 35 1.30 -0.40 -10.80
CA ILE A 35 2.45 -1.23 -11.11
C ILE A 35 3.48 -0.35 -11.80
N ILE A 36 4.72 -0.49 -11.38
CA ILE A 36 5.87 0.20 -11.95
C ILE A 36 6.92 -0.81 -12.42
N PRO A 37 7.84 -0.45 -13.33
CA PRO A 37 8.92 -1.34 -13.73
C PRO A 37 9.80 -1.75 -12.55
N ASP A 38 10.35 -2.94 -12.63
CA ASP A 38 11.00 -3.63 -11.51
C ASP A 38 12.20 -2.87 -10.91
N LEU A 39 12.92 -2.14 -11.75
CA LEU A 39 14.13 -1.41 -11.35
C LEU A 39 14.01 0.11 -11.48
N ALA A 40 12.88 0.63 -12.01
CA ALA A 40 12.77 2.05 -12.31
C ALA A 40 12.53 2.89 -11.05
N ASN A 41 13.13 4.06 -11.01
CA ASN A 41 12.65 5.17 -10.22
C ASN A 41 11.53 5.88 -10.97
N MET A 42 10.54 6.40 -10.24
CA MET A 42 9.40 7.09 -10.85
C MET A 42 9.34 8.53 -10.38
N SER A 43 9.00 9.42 -11.28
CA SER A 43 8.70 10.81 -11.00
C SER A 43 7.23 11.12 -11.31
N LEU A 44 6.68 12.09 -10.56
CA LEU A 44 5.30 12.55 -10.72
C LEU A 44 5.29 14.03 -11.08
N GLU A 45 4.57 14.38 -12.12
CA GLU A 45 4.36 15.73 -12.61
C GLU A 45 2.87 16.07 -12.54
N LEU A 46 2.53 17.21 -11.95
CA LEU A 46 1.19 17.78 -12.02
C LEU A 46 1.03 18.50 -13.36
N VAL A 47 0.25 17.93 -14.28
CA VAL A 47 0.02 18.51 -15.62
C VAL A 47 -1.03 19.61 -15.57
N LYS A 48 -2.14 19.35 -14.87
CA LYS A 48 -3.26 20.29 -14.79
C LYS A 48 -4.03 20.10 -13.49
N SER A 49 -4.53 21.21 -12.96
CA SER A 49 -5.47 21.20 -11.85
C SER A 49 -6.55 22.27 -12.07
N GLU A 50 -7.81 21.87 -11.89
CA GLU A 50 -8.97 22.75 -11.85
C GLU A 50 -9.55 22.69 -10.44
N PHE A 51 -9.95 23.83 -9.90
CA PHE A 51 -10.47 23.90 -8.54
C PHE A 51 -11.57 24.95 -8.40
N ILE A 52 -12.29 24.84 -7.29
CA ILE A 52 -13.24 25.86 -6.81
C ILE A 52 -12.84 26.25 -5.39
N ASP A 53 -13.01 27.51 -5.05
CA ASP A 53 -12.75 28.02 -3.70
C ASP A 53 -14.09 28.27 -2.99
N ILE A 54 -14.22 27.70 -1.76
CA ILE A 54 -15.40 27.84 -0.90
C ILE A 54 -14.99 28.70 0.29
N GLN A 55 -15.63 29.85 0.44
CA GLN A 55 -15.33 30.81 1.49
C GLN A 55 -16.07 30.49 2.80
N ASN A 56 -15.57 31.07 3.88
CA ASN A 56 -16.17 30.98 5.21
C ASN A 56 -16.30 29.52 5.73
N VAL A 57 -15.26 28.74 5.50
CA VAL A 57 -15.12 27.38 6.02
C VAL A 57 -14.03 27.37 7.09
N ASP A 58 -14.37 26.96 8.30
CA ASP A 58 -13.40 26.78 9.39
C ASP A 58 -13.17 25.27 9.59
N ILE A 59 -11.93 24.82 9.38
CA ILE A 59 -11.55 23.40 9.48
C ILE A 59 -10.89 23.14 10.83
N ILE A 60 -11.37 22.08 11.51
CA ILE A 60 -10.79 21.62 12.76
C ILE A 60 -9.41 21.00 12.51
N SER A 61 -8.56 21.05 13.53
CA SER A 61 -7.26 20.38 13.46
C SER A 61 -7.39 18.86 13.64
N SER A 62 -6.51 18.12 13.01
CA SER A 62 -6.36 16.69 13.22
C SER A 62 -5.74 16.39 14.60
N LYS A 63 -6.23 15.37 15.27
CA LYS A 63 -5.61 14.84 16.50
C LYS A 63 -4.43 13.90 16.23
N GLY A 64 -4.11 13.69 14.95
CA GLY A 64 -3.03 12.82 14.55
C GLY A 64 -3.38 11.34 14.57
N ASN A 65 -2.36 10.50 14.52
CA ASN A 65 -2.50 9.05 14.59
C ASN A 65 -2.51 8.60 16.04
N LEU A 66 -3.67 8.16 16.54
CA LEU A 66 -3.85 7.72 17.91
C LEU A 66 -3.81 6.20 18.01
N TYR A 67 -3.23 5.70 19.10
CA TYR A 67 -3.30 4.27 19.41
C TYR A 67 -4.74 3.86 19.74
N ARG A 68 -5.12 2.61 19.44
CA ARG A 68 -6.47 2.08 19.63
C ARG A 68 -6.97 2.08 21.08
N ASN A 69 -6.05 2.10 22.05
CA ASN A 69 -6.36 2.14 23.47
C ASN A 69 -6.55 3.58 24.01
N ILE A 70 -6.40 4.60 23.15
CA ILE A 70 -6.61 6.00 23.52
C ILE A 70 -7.98 6.44 23.04
N SER A 71 -8.81 6.93 23.93
CA SER A 71 -10.09 7.53 23.55
C SER A 71 -9.87 8.85 22.81
N ILE A 72 -10.46 8.98 21.63
CA ILE A 72 -10.38 10.21 20.82
C ILE A 72 -10.87 11.42 21.62
N SER A 73 -11.86 11.26 22.48
CA SER A 73 -12.40 12.34 23.32
C SER A 73 -11.44 12.84 24.40
N SER A 74 -10.49 12.00 24.83
CA SER A 74 -9.50 12.38 25.86
C SER A 74 -8.32 13.19 25.31
N VAL A 75 -8.14 13.24 23.99
CA VAL A 75 -7.06 13.99 23.36
C VAL A 75 -7.55 15.38 22.99
N PRO A 76 -6.94 16.45 23.51
CA PRO A 76 -7.32 17.82 23.15
C PRO A 76 -6.94 18.14 21.70
N TYR A 77 -7.64 19.09 21.11
CA TYR A 77 -7.21 19.68 19.83
C TYR A 77 -6.02 20.61 20.06
N THR A 78 -5.03 20.48 19.21
CA THR A 78 -3.88 21.39 19.12
C THR A 78 -3.87 22.04 17.75
N TYR A 79 -3.29 23.21 17.63
CA TYR A 79 -3.20 23.94 16.36
C TYR A 79 -1.73 24.26 16.08
N SER A 80 -1.24 23.82 14.93
CA SER A 80 0.13 24.10 14.48
C SER A 80 0.24 25.50 13.90
N GLU A 81 1.46 25.95 13.69
CA GLU A 81 1.78 27.26 13.08
C GLU A 81 1.16 27.47 11.67
N VAL A 82 0.68 26.39 11.03
CA VAL A 82 -0.04 26.47 9.73
C VAL A 82 -1.31 27.32 9.86
N TYR A 83 -1.95 27.31 11.01
CA TYR A 83 -3.14 28.14 11.26
C TYR A 83 -2.88 29.63 11.36
N GLU A 84 -1.61 30.02 11.47
CA GLU A 84 -1.16 31.41 11.55
C GLU A 84 -0.55 31.92 10.24
N LYS A 85 -0.51 31.06 9.20
CA LYS A 85 0.11 31.35 7.91
C LYS A 85 -0.93 31.52 6.80
N ASP A 86 -0.77 32.55 5.99
CA ASP A 86 -1.59 32.77 4.78
C ASP A 86 -1.07 31.90 3.62
N LEU A 87 -1.35 30.58 3.72
CA LEU A 87 -0.98 29.58 2.74
C LEU A 87 -2.00 28.45 2.68
N TYR A 88 -2.05 27.76 1.55
CA TYR A 88 -2.89 26.57 1.40
C TYR A 88 -2.16 25.33 1.91
N TYR A 89 -2.75 24.67 2.90
CA TYR A 89 -2.31 23.34 3.38
C TYR A 89 -3.26 22.26 2.86
N PRO A 90 -2.76 21.07 2.46
CA PRO A 90 -1.35 20.73 2.28
C PRO A 90 -0.76 21.39 1.02
N GLU A 91 0.52 21.74 1.05
CA GLU A 91 1.19 22.38 -0.07
C GLU A 91 1.19 21.49 -1.32
N LYS A 92 1.54 20.22 -1.14
CA LYS A 92 1.56 19.23 -2.22
C LYS A 92 0.23 18.53 -2.36
N ILE A 93 -0.40 18.69 -3.53
CA ILE A 93 -1.68 18.04 -3.86
C ILE A 93 -1.53 16.61 -4.37
N ALA A 94 -0.33 16.21 -4.78
CA ALA A 94 -0.01 14.83 -5.13
C ALA A 94 1.47 14.52 -4.94
N PHE A 95 1.78 13.26 -4.57
CA PHE A 95 3.14 12.75 -4.47
C PHE A 95 3.17 11.22 -4.55
N LEU A 96 4.33 10.66 -4.84
CA LEU A 96 4.58 9.22 -4.80
C LEU A 96 5.14 8.82 -3.43
N ARG A 97 4.70 7.69 -2.90
CA ARG A 97 5.36 7.02 -1.76
C ARG A 97 6.51 6.16 -2.27
N ASP A 98 7.28 5.62 -1.34
CA ASP A 98 8.32 4.64 -1.69
C ASP A 98 7.70 3.43 -2.40
N PRO A 99 8.39 2.88 -3.41
CA PRO A 99 7.98 1.63 -4.04
C PRO A 99 7.90 0.48 -3.04
N TYR A 100 7.02 -0.48 -3.31
CA TYR A 100 6.87 -1.70 -2.52
C TYR A 100 6.71 -2.91 -3.43
N ILE A 101 6.90 -4.11 -2.87
CA ILE A 101 6.71 -5.37 -3.57
C ILE A 101 5.44 -6.04 -3.02
N LEU A 102 4.55 -6.42 -3.92
CA LEU A 102 3.36 -7.20 -3.62
C LEU A 102 3.36 -8.46 -4.48
N GLY A 103 3.73 -9.59 -3.86
CA GLY A 103 3.92 -10.85 -4.58
C GLY A 103 5.00 -10.74 -5.67
N SER A 104 4.60 -10.93 -6.92
CA SER A 104 5.49 -10.86 -8.09
C SER A 104 5.50 -9.51 -8.80
N LEU A 105 4.86 -8.49 -8.24
CA LEU A 105 4.76 -7.18 -8.83
C LEU A 105 5.38 -6.10 -7.94
N ARG A 106 6.05 -5.14 -8.57
CA ARG A 106 6.52 -3.94 -7.92
C ARG A 106 5.50 -2.84 -8.11
N GLY A 107 5.05 -2.26 -7.00
CA GLY A 107 4.03 -1.22 -6.97
C GLY A 107 4.52 0.07 -6.34
N GLN A 108 3.79 1.15 -6.61
CA GLN A 108 4.01 2.43 -5.96
C GLN A 108 2.68 3.13 -5.72
N ALA A 109 2.50 3.68 -4.53
CA ALA A 109 1.30 4.41 -4.19
C ALA A 109 1.42 5.88 -4.59
N ILE A 110 0.39 6.37 -5.28
CA ILE A 110 0.16 7.77 -5.56
C ILE A 110 -0.78 8.29 -4.47
N VAL A 111 -0.33 9.27 -3.70
CA VAL A 111 -1.18 9.97 -2.73
C VAL A 111 -1.68 11.25 -3.37
N ILE A 112 -2.99 11.47 -3.31
CA ILE A 112 -3.67 12.64 -3.86
C ILE A 112 -4.40 13.33 -2.72
N ARG A 113 -4.20 14.63 -2.59
CA ARG A 113 -4.80 15.51 -1.60
C ARG A 113 -5.65 16.55 -2.32
N PRO A 114 -6.90 16.20 -2.67
CA PRO A 114 -7.72 17.02 -3.56
C PRO A 114 -8.31 18.24 -2.87
N ILE A 115 -8.07 18.40 -1.58
CA ILE A 115 -8.60 19.50 -0.79
C ILE A 115 -7.45 20.19 -0.08
N GLN A 116 -7.42 21.53 -0.20
CA GLN A 116 -6.50 22.40 0.50
C GLN A 116 -7.29 23.44 1.32
N TYR A 117 -6.74 23.87 2.41
CA TYR A 117 -7.37 24.86 3.28
C TYR A 117 -6.38 25.98 3.61
N ASN A 118 -6.86 27.24 3.51
CA ASN A 118 -6.13 28.40 3.99
C ASN A 118 -6.82 28.93 5.26
N PRO A 119 -6.19 28.83 6.42
CA PRO A 119 -6.81 29.21 7.69
C PRO A 119 -7.02 30.72 7.86
N ILE A 120 -6.14 31.55 7.28
CA ILE A 120 -6.22 33.01 7.41
C ILE A 120 -7.41 33.56 6.63
N SER A 121 -7.60 33.07 5.41
CA SER A 121 -8.74 33.50 4.57
C SER A 121 -10.00 32.65 4.81
N ASN A 122 -9.96 31.63 5.67
CA ASN A 122 -11.04 30.66 5.86
C ASN A 122 -11.56 30.09 4.55
N THR A 123 -10.63 29.78 3.62
CA THR A 123 -10.96 29.34 2.27
C THR A 123 -10.58 27.88 2.09
N LEU A 124 -11.57 27.08 1.68
CA LEU A 124 -11.40 25.70 1.29
C LEU A 124 -11.28 25.62 -0.23
N ARG A 125 -10.16 25.15 -0.73
CA ARG A 125 -9.93 24.86 -2.14
C ARG A 125 -10.21 23.40 -2.43
N VAL A 126 -11.14 23.14 -3.35
CA VAL A 126 -11.52 21.80 -3.77
C VAL A 126 -11.10 21.61 -5.23
N HIS A 127 -10.13 20.73 -5.47
CA HIS A 127 -9.68 20.37 -6.79
C HIS A 127 -10.72 19.43 -7.44
N THR A 128 -11.40 19.92 -8.44
CA THR A 128 -12.44 19.18 -9.19
C THR A 128 -11.86 18.29 -10.28
N LYS A 129 -10.64 18.63 -10.75
CA LYS A 129 -9.88 17.84 -11.69
C LYS A 129 -8.39 17.94 -11.38
N ILE A 130 -7.72 16.79 -11.32
CA ILE A 130 -6.27 16.69 -11.15
C ILE A 130 -5.77 15.74 -12.23
N GLU A 131 -4.87 16.22 -13.07
CA GLU A 131 -4.21 15.43 -14.11
C GLU A 131 -2.75 15.27 -13.76
N LEU A 132 -2.34 14.02 -13.57
CA LEU A 132 -1.00 13.65 -13.15
C LEU A 132 -0.32 12.84 -14.26
N LYS A 133 0.96 13.09 -14.47
CA LYS A 133 1.81 12.32 -15.35
C LYS A 133 2.89 11.64 -14.54
N ILE A 134 2.99 10.32 -14.67
CA ILE A 134 4.00 9.51 -14.01
C ILE A 134 4.96 9.01 -15.09
N LYS A 135 6.25 9.17 -14.85
CA LYS A 135 7.32 8.82 -15.79
C LYS A 135 8.41 8.04 -15.07
N GLU A 136 9.10 7.20 -15.81
CA GLU A 136 10.36 6.64 -15.37
C GLU A 136 11.43 7.73 -15.27
N ASP A 137 12.20 7.69 -14.20
CA ASP A 137 13.24 8.66 -13.88
C ASP A 137 14.47 7.95 -13.30
N GLY A 138 15.14 7.17 -14.13
CA GLY A 138 16.32 6.41 -13.78
C GLY A 138 16.04 5.10 -13.02
N VAL A 139 17.05 4.64 -12.30
CA VAL A 139 17.04 3.38 -11.54
C VAL A 139 16.81 3.65 -10.06
N SER A 140 15.95 2.86 -9.43
CA SER A 140 15.66 2.95 -8.00
C SER A 140 16.50 1.94 -7.21
N LEU A 141 17.05 2.41 -6.09
CA LEU A 141 17.67 1.54 -5.07
C LEU A 141 16.69 1.12 -3.97
N ILE A 142 15.46 1.65 -4.00
CA ILE A 142 14.44 1.35 -2.99
C ILE A 142 13.57 0.20 -3.51
N ASN A 143 13.59 -0.92 -2.80
CA ASN A 143 12.80 -2.11 -3.11
C ASN A 143 12.83 -2.50 -4.61
N PRO A 144 14.02 -2.67 -5.22
CA PRO A 144 14.10 -3.18 -6.57
C PRO A 144 13.59 -4.63 -6.60
N LEU A 145 12.79 -4.97 -7.60
CA LEU A 145 12.35 -6.34 -7.80
C LEU A 145 13.29 -7.03 -8.79
N VAL A 146 14.16 -7.86 -8.27
CA VAL A 146 15.03 -8.71 -9.10
C VAL A 146 14.26 -9.99 -9.41
N GLN A 147 13.74 -10.11 -10.62
CA GLN A 147 13.07 -11.33 -11.06
C GLN A 147 14.11 -12.36 -11.50
N TYR A 148 14.04 -13.53 -10.92
CA TYR A 148 14.70 -14.70 -11.49
C TYR A 148 13.90 -15.18 -12.71
N PRO A 149 14.54 -15.74 -13.76
CA PRO A 149 13.88 -16.08 -15.03
C PRO A 149 12.87 -17.24 -14.94
N SER A 150 12.33 -17.51 -13.79
CA SER A 150 11.30 -18.53 -13.60
C SER A 150 9.91 -17.98 -13.91
N LYS A 151 9.18 -18.80 -14.60
CA LYS A 151 7.78 -18.73 -15.02
C LYS A 151 6.97 -17.66 -14.25
N ASN A 152 6.58 -16.59 -14.94
CA ASN A 152 5.60 -15.61 -14.47
C ASN A 152 4.21 -16.26 -14.29
N ILE A 153 4.11 -17.19 -13.35
CA ILE A 153 2.85 -17.85 -12.99
C ILE A 153 2.15 -16.96 -11.97
N ILE A 154 1.02 -16.40 -12.37
CA ILE A 154 0.14 -15.66 -11.44
C ILE A 154 -0.94 -16.62 -10.99
N ILE A 155 -1.00 -16.87 -9.68
CA ILE A 155 -2.06 -17.65 -9.06
C ILE A 155 -3.35 -16.84 -9.10
N ARG A 156 -4.50 -17.49 -9.32
CA ARG A 156 -5.81 -16.84 -9.44
C ARG A 156 -6.14 -15.91 -8.26
N SER A 157 -5.77 -16.28 -7.04
CA SER A 157 -5.95 -15.43 -5.85
C SER A 157 -5.14 -14.14 -5.94
N HIS A 158 -3.89 -14.20 -6.39
CA HIS A 158 -3.06 -13.02 -6.61
C HIS A 158 -3.61 -12.15 -7.74
N HIS A 159 -4.11 -12.76 -8.83
CA HIS A 159 -4.76 -12.02 -9.92
C HIS A 159 -5.92 -11.16 -9.42
N LEU A 160 -6.79 -11.71 -8.56
CA LEU A 160 -7.90 -10.96 -7.97
C LEU A 160 -7.40 -9.79 -7.11
N ILE A 161 -6.40 -10.04 -6.25
CA ILE A 161 -5.78 -8.99 -5.43
C ILE A 161 -5.18 -7.88 -6.30
N TYR A 162 -4.41 -8.23 -7.32
CA TYR A 162 -3.77 -7.26 -8.20
C TYR A 162 -4.78 -6.42 -8.98
N LYS A 163 -5.87 -7.05 -9.44
CA LYS A 163 -6.95 -6.38 -10.16
C LYS A 163 -7.64 -5.30 -9.32
N ASP A 164 -7.84 -5.58 -8.04
CA ASP A 164 -8.49 -4.64 -7.13
C ASP A 164 -7.51 -3.59 -6.59
N HIS A 165 -6.22 -3.93 -6.52
CA HIS A 165 -5.21 -3.09 -5.89
C HIS A 165 -4.55 -2.09 -6.84
N PHE A 166 -4.27 -2.49 -8.09
CA PHE A 166 -3.52 -1.67 -9.04
C PHE A 166 -4.41 -1.06 -10.13
N LEU A 167 -4.32 0.25 -10.31
CA LEU A 167 -5.09 0.96 -11.35
C LEU A 167 -4.75 0.54 -12.78
N ASN A 168 -3.50 0.17 -13.02
CA ASN A 168 -3.00 -0.19 -14.34
C ASN A 168 -2.82 -1.70 -14.53
N TYR A 169 -3.37 -2.51 -13.62
CA TYR A 169 -3.39 -3.95 -13.79
C TYR A 169 -4.47 -4.31 -14.82
N SER A 170 -4.04 -4.71 -15.99
CA SER A 170 -4.93 -5.19 -17.05
C SER A 170 -4.63 -6.65 -17.35
N ASN A 171 -5.60 -7.37 -17.92
CA ASN A 171 -5.42 -8.76 -18.36
C ASN A 171 -4.29 -8.90 -19.40
N THR A 172 -3.88 -7.79 -20.03
CA THR A 172 -2.72 -7.75 -20.95
C THR A 172 -1.37 -7.81 -20.24
N ALA A 173 -1.30 -7.49 -18.95
CA ALA A 173 -0.11 -7.68 -18.13
C ALA A 173 0.11 -9.15 -17.77
N VAL A 174 -0.91 -9.98 -17.90
CA VAL A 174 -0.85 -11.43 -17.64
C VAL A 174 -0.75 -12.13 -18.98
N ARG A 175 0.42 -12.64 -19.31
CA ARG A 175 0.70 -13.37 -20.58
C ARG A 175 -0.03 -14.72 -20.65
N TYR A 176 -0.57 -15.21 -19.54
CA TYR A 176 -1.23 -16.51 -19.39
C TYR A 176 -2.41 -16.40 -18.44
N ASP A 177 -3.41 -17.26 -18.62
CA ASP A 177 -4.52 -17.38 -17.69
C ASP A 177 -3.99 -17.73 -16.29
N PRO A 178 -4.49 -17.07 -15.24
CA PRO A 178 -4.09 -17.35 -13.87
C PRO A 178 -4.37 -18.80 -13.50
N LEU A 179 -3.37 -19.52 -13.00
CA LEU A 179 -3.54 -20.89 -12.58
C LEU A 179 -4.44 -20.95 -11.33
N ALA A 180 -5.41 -21.86 -11.36
CA ALA A 180 -6.25 -22.16 -10.21
C ALA A 180 -5.56 -23.05 -9.16
N GLU A 181 -4.36 -23.55 -9.48
CA GLU A 181 -3.62 -24.46 -8.61
C GLU A 181 -3.06 -23.71 -7.40
N LEU A 182 -3.39 -24.20 -6.23
CA LEU A 182 -2.69 -23.89 -5.00
C LEU A 182 -1.30 -24.50 -5.10
N GLY A 183 -0.25 -23.74 -4.82
CA GLY A 183 1.10 -24.24 -4.76
C GLY A 183 1.24 -25.41 -3.79
N LYS A 184 2.37 -26.10 -3.84
CA LYS A 184 2.72 -27.16 -2.87
C LYS A 184 3.24 -26.53 -1.58
N MET A 185 3.05 -27.24 -0.46
CA MET A 185 3.65 -26.91 0.83
C MET A 185 4.88 -27.79 1.04
N LEU A 186 6.03 -27.20 1.25
CA LEU A 186 7.25 -27.90 1.67
C LEU A 186 7.43 -27.70 3.16
N ILE A 187 7.64 -28.79 3.90
CA ILE A 187 8.01 -28.81 5.31
C ILE A 187 9.41 -29.36 5.42
N ILE A 188 10.35 -28.58 5.92
CA ILE A 188 11.70 -29.03 6.24
C ILE A 188 11.76 -29.24 7.76
N SER A 189 12.02 -30.44 8.19
CA SER A 189 11.98 -30.82 9.59
C SER A 189 13.20 -31.69 9.96
N HIS A 190 13.61 -31.65 11.21
CA HIS A 190 14.58 -32.63 11.73
C HIS A 190 13.90 -33.98 11.90
N GLY A 191 14.61 -35.09 11.60
CA GLY A 191 14.07 -36.44 11.60
C GLY A 191 13.30 -36.85 12.84
N SER A 192 13.72 -36.42 14.03
CA SER A 192 13.00 -36.67 15.29
C SER A 192 11.60 -36.08 15.40
N PHE A 193 11.23 -35.12 14.52
CA PHE A 193 9.92 -34.47 14.52
C PHE A 193 9.03 -34.89 13.35
N ILE A 194 9.54 -35.68 12.39
CA ILE A 194 8.80 -36.09 11.18
C ILE A 194 7.54 -36.85 11.54
N ASP A 195 7.65 -37.85 12.43
CA ASP A 195 6.49 -38.65 12.85
C ASP A 195 5.40 -37.78 13.50
N ALA A 196 5.79 -36.78 14.30
CA ALA A 196 4.87 -35.86 14.93
C ALA A 196 4.17 -34.92 13.91
N MET A 197 4.82 -34.63 12.79
CA MET A 197 4.30 -33.78 11.72
C MET A 197 3.45 -34.54 10.69
N THR A 198 3.57 -35.86 10.62
CA THR A 198 2.84 -36.69 9.63
C THR A 198 1.33 -36.45 9.64
N PRO A 199 0.60 -36.39 10.77
CA PRO A 199 -0.83 -36.10 10.78
C PRO A 199 -1.17 -34.73 10.19
N PHE A 200 -0.30 -33.75 10.33
CA PHE A 200 -0.46 -32.42 9.74
C PHE A 200 -0.32 -32.46 8.21
N VAL A 201 0.69 -33.19 7.71
CA VAL A 201 0.90 -33.39 6.27
C VAL A 201 -0.32 -34.08 5.65
N GLU A 202 -0.81 -35.16 6.28
CA GLU A 202 -2.02 -35.88 5.82
C GLU A 202 -3.25 -34.96 5.78
N TRP A 203 -3.44 -34.18 6.85
CA TRP A 203 -4.56 -33.23 6.91
C TRP A 203 -4.47 -32.16 5.82
N LYS A 204 -3.28 -31.65 5.49
CA LYS A 204 -3.09 -30.71 4.40
C LYS A 204 -3.38 -31.32 3.04
N ASN A 205 -2.92 -32.54 2.80
CA ASN A 205 -3.19 -33.29 1.56
C ASN A 205 -4.70 -33.56 1.38
N ILE A 206 -5.40 -33.93 2.45
CA ILE A 206 -6.87 -34.11 2.45
C ILE A 206 -7.58 -32.80 2.10
N LYS A 207 -7.02 -31.66 2.51
CA LYS A 207 -7.56 -30.33 2.17
C LYS A 207 -7.24 -29.87 0.74
N GLY A 208 -6.55 -30.70 -0.05
CA GLY A 208 -6.16 -30.37 -1.43
C GLY A 208 -4.95 -29.46 -1.54
N ILE A 209 -4.14 -29.36 -0.49
CA ILE A 209 -2.85 -28.68 -0.50
C ILE A 209 -1.76 -29.75 -0.56
N PRO A 210 -1.16 -30.03 -1.75
CA PRO A 210 -0.08 -31.00 -1.86
C PRO A 210 1.06 -30.60 -0.90
N THR A 211 1.37 -31.51 0.04
CA THR A 211 2.33 -31.22 1.10
C THR A 211 3.36 -32.33 1.18
N GLU A 212 4.61 -31.94 1.17
CA GLU A 212 5.78 -32.82 1.31
C GLU A 212 6.53 -32.47 2.58
N ILE A 213 7.08 -33.48 3.25
CA ILE A 213 7.98 -33.31 4.40
C ILE A 213 9.31 -33.95 4.10
N ILE A 214 10.39 -33.25 4.38
CA ILE A 214 11.76 -33.69 4.13
C ILE A 214 12.59 -33.50 5.40
N ASP A 215 13.47 -34.47 5.66
CA ASP A 215 14.45 -34.36 6.74
C ASP A 215 15.51 -33.32 6.37
N VAL A 216 15.79 -32.38 7.25
CA VAL A 216 16.86 -31.40 7.07
C VAL A 216 18.22 -32.06 6.85
N ASN A 217 18.45 -33.28 7.39
CA ASN A 217 19.67 -34.02 7.18
C ASN A 217 19.88 -34.50 5.72
N ASP A 218 18.79 -34.64 4.95
CA ASP A 218 18.85 -34.99 3.53
C ASP A 218 19.20 -33.82 2.64
N ILE A 219 19.06 -32.59 3.17
CA ILE A 219 19.32 -31.34 2.45
C ILE A 219 20.71 -30.79 2.80
N GLY A 220 21.03 -30.80 4.08
CA GLY A 220 22.18 -30.16 4.69
C GLY A 220 21.76 -29.36 5.93
N SER A 221 22.70 -29.06 6.78
CA SER A 221 22.43 -28.41 8.09
C SER A 221 22.76 -26.92 8.12
N SER A 222 23.39 -26.40 7.07
CA SER A 222 23.70 -24.98 6.96
C SER A 222 22.52 -24.18 6.36
N SER A 223 22.45 -22.89 6.69
CA SER A 223 21.45 -21.98 6.14
C SER A 223 21.55 -21.86 4.61
N ASP A 224 22.76 -21.98 4.06
CA ASP A 224 22.98 -21.83 2.63
C ASP A 224 22.51 -23.07 1.85
N GLU A 225 22.76 -24.29 2.37
CA GLU A 225 22.26 -25.53 1.78
C GLU A 225 20.73 -25.58 1.80
N ILE A 226 20.10 -25.17 2.91
CA ILE A 226 18.64 -25.10 3.02
C ILE A 226 18.08 -24.09 2.03
N LYS A 227 18.72 -22.94 1.90
CA LYS A 227 18.32 -21.90 0.94
C LYS A 227 18.41 -22.39 -0.50
N GLU A 228 19.51 -23.00 -0.88
CA GLU A 228 19.73 -23.59 -2.22
C GLU A 228 18.67 -24.66 -2.53
N TYR A 229 18.37 -25.51 -1.55
CA TYR A 229 17.32 -26.52 -1.71
C TYR A 229 15.94 -25.88 -1.93
N VAL A 230 15.56 -24.90 -1.11
CA VAL A 230 14.28 -24.19 -1.26
C VAL A 230 14.19 -23.48 -2.60
N GLU A 231 15.28 -22.85 -3.06
CA GLU A 231 15.34 -22.23 -4.38
C GLU A 231 15.13 -23.27 -5.50
N SER A 232 15.82 -24.42 -5.42
CA SER A 232 15.67 -25.50 -6.41
C SER A 232 14.29 -26.15 -6.41
N TYR A 233 13.61 -26.18 -5.25
CA TYR A 233 12.27 -26.72 -5.11
C TYR A 233 11.21 -25.77 -5.66
N TYR A 234 11.47 -24.47 -5.58
CA TYR A 234 10.55 -23.42 -6.05
C TYR A 234 10.60 -23.26 -7.57
N TYR A 235 11.75 -23.49 -8.20
CA TYR A 235 11.99 -23.32 -9.63
C TYR A 235 11.98 -24.66 -10.39
#